data_bf5aa99d177127d90627744aeb7992ed
#
_entry.id   bf5aa99d177127d90627744aeb7992ed
#
_cell.length_a   1.000
_cell.length_b   1.000
_cell.length_c   1.000
_cell.angle_alpha   90.00
_cell.angle_beta   90.00
_cell.angle_gamma   90.00
#
_symmetry.space_group_name_H-M   'P 1'
#
loop_
_entity.id
_entity.type
_entity.pdbx_description
1 polymer ?
#
loop_
_entity_poly.entity_id
_entity_poly.type
_entity_poly.pdbx_seq_one_letter_code
_entity_poly.pdbx_strand_id
1 'polypeptide(L)'
;MITAFFGTGFAQKKAVISDKKMITVPAGNYKPFFITKSDKPIHVAAFKMDETAVTNLEYLEFVKANPQWRKSKVNRLFADANYLKYWESDLSIGASNKNIYNSPVVYVSWFAAQAYSKWKNKKLPTIAEWELAGNAAPKNTKYSSLTDYILEWYSKPNPPYLPNTKSTYQNVYGLYDMHGLIWEWTFNFNSFIGSTDTRGNNQVDLKNFCAAGAVNVSNKSDYAGFLRFSYRGSLKGNYCIANLGFRCAKDLK
;
A
#
# COMPACT_ATOMS: atom_id res chain seq x y z
N MET A 1 29.47 15.52 -57.17
CA MET A 1 28.33 16.14 -56.51
C MET A 1 27.89 15.19 -55.38
N ILE A 2 28.32 15.49 -54.14
CA ILE A 2 28.08 14.62 -52.98
C ILE A 2 26.95 15.29 -52.17
N THR A 3 25.79 14.65 -52.14
CA THR A 3 24.61 15.12 -51.38
C THR A 3 24.71 14.55 -49.94
N ALA A 4 24.93 15.44 -48.98
CA ALA A 4 24.91 15.10 -47.58
C ALA A 4 23.47 15.06 -47.07
N PHE A 5 23.02 13.89 -46.57
CA PHE A 5 21.74 13.76 -45.82
C PHE A 5 21.97 14.19 -44.37
N PHE A 6 21.37 15.31 -44.01
CA PHE A 6 21.23 15.71 -42.60
C PHE A 6 20.06 14.94 -41.97
N GLY A 7 20.36 13.94 -41.16
CA GLY A 7 19.37 13.28 -40.33
C GLY A 7 19.00 14.18 -39.14
N THR A 8 17.78 14.70 -39.13
CA THR A 8 17.21 15.40 -37.97
C THR A 8 16.84 14.37 -36.88
N GLY A 9 17.74 14.23 -35.92
CA GLY A 9 17.44 13.45 -34.71
C GLY A 9 16.34 14.10 -33.89
N PHE A 10 15.14 13.54 -33.93
CA PHE A 10 14.10 13.88 -32.98
C PHE A 10 14.51 13.40 -31.59
N ALA A 11 14.99 14.30 -30.76
CA ALA A 11 15.15 14.04 -29.34
C ALA A 11 13.76 13.84 -28.71
N GLN A 12 13.42 12.58 -28.46
CA GLN A 12 12.21 12.22 -27.73
C GLN A 12 12.31 12.81 -26.32
N LYS A 13 11.55 13.91 -26.06
CA LYS A 13 11.41 14.47 -24.72
C LYS A 13 10.93 13.36 -23.79
N LYS A 14 11.80 12.88 -22.90
CA LYS A 14 11.43 12.05 -21.77
C LYS A 14 10.32 12.79 -21.02
N ALA A 15 9.12 12.27 -21.04
CA ALA A 15 8.04 12.77 -20.19
C ALA A 15 8.51 12.64 -18.74
N VAL A 16 8.86 13.76 -18.13
CA VAL A 16 9.16 13.82 -16.70
C VAL A 16 7.82 13.64 -15.99
N ILE A 17 7.52 12.42 -15.55
CA ILE A 17 6.40 12.22 -14.64
C ILE A 17 6.74 13.02 -13.40
N SER A 18 5.97 14.07 -13.13
CA SER A 18 6.14 14.89 -11.94
C SER A 18 6.08 13.99 -10.70
N ASP A 19 6.95 14.27 -9.74
CA ASP A 19 6.92 13.52 -8.48
C ASP A 19 5.51 13.58 -7.88
N LYS A 20 5.04 12.40 -7.45
CA LYS A 20 3.74 12.26 -6.81
C LYS A 20 3.62 13.19 -5.61
N LYS A 21 2.52 13.92 -5.53
CA LYS A 21 2.24 14.80 -4.40
C LYS A 21 2.27 14.01 -3.09
N MET A 22 3.01 14.54 -2.13
CA MET A 22 3.08 14.00 -0.77
C MET A 22 2.42 14.97 0.21
N ILE A 23 1.68 14.40 1.13
CA ILE A 23 0.96 15.11 2.20
C ILE A 23 1.76 14.97 3.48
N THR A 24 1.93 16.05 4.22
CA THR A 24 2.52 16.02 5.56
C THR A 24 1.47 15.53 6.56
N VAL A 25 1.78 14.42 7.23
CA VAL A 25 1.02 13.92 8.37
C VAL A 25 1.70 14.43 9.63
N PRO A 26 1.01 15.18 10.50
CA PRO A 26 1.60 15.69 11.73
C PRO A 26 1.98 14.56 12.68
N ALA A 27 2.90 14.84 13.61
CA ALA A 27 3.22 13.91 14.69
C ALA A 27 1.97 13.60 15.52
N GLY A 28 1.88 12.36 15.98
CA GLY A 28 0.73 11.91 16.76
C GLY A 28 1.03 10.61 17.49
N ASN A 29 0.02 10.07 18.14
CA ASN A 29 0.13 8.81 18.85
C ASN A 29 -0.72 7.75 18.16
N TYR A 30 -0.13 6.61 17.90
CA TYR A 30 -0.81 5.41 17.44
C TYR A 30 -1.01 4.45 18.61
N LYS A 31 -2.25 3.99 18.77
CA LYS A 31 -2.59 2.95 19.73
C LYS A 31 -2.73 1.62 18.99
N PRO A 32 -1.80 0.65 19.18
CA PRO A 32 -1.90 -0.66 18.56
C PRO A 32 -3.19 -1.38 18.97
N PHE A 33 -3.72 -2.22 18.09
CA PHE A 33 -4.92 -3.01 18.39
C PHE A 33 -4.68 -3.97 19.57
N PHE A 34 -3.54 -4.67 19.56
CA PHE A 34 -3.11 -5.46 20.70
C PHE A 34 -2.27 -4.59 21.64
N ILE A 35 -2.89 -4.19 22.72
CA ILE A 35 -2.22 -3.51 23.82
C ILE A 35 -2.30 -4.42 25.02
N THR A 36 -1.17 -4.82 25.57
CA THR A 36 -1.12 -5.36 26.93
C THR A 36 -1.44 -4.23 27.90
N LYS A 37 -1.93 -4.53 29.11
CA LYS A 37 -2.30 -3.51 30.12
C LYS A 37 -1.17 -2.51 30.44
N SER A 38 0.07 -2.83 30.07
CA SER A 38 1.26 -2.02 30.28
C SER A 38 1.67 -1.15 29.07
N ASP A 39 1.06 -1.34 27.90
CA ASP A 39 1.55 -0.71 26.67
C ASP A 39 1.05 0.73 26.53
N LYS A 40 2.01 1.62 26.30
CA LYS A 40 1.73 3.03 26.01
C LYS A 40 1.47 3.21 24.49
N PRO A 41 0.72 4.24 24.11
CA PRO A 41 0.62 4.62 22.70
C PRO A 41 2.01 4.87 22.10
N ILE A 42 2.21 4.42 20.87
CA ILE A 42 3.45 4.63 20.13
C ILE A 42 3.45 6.03 19.57
N HIS A 43 4.47 6.82 19.92
CA HIS A 43 4.66 8.13 19.30
C HIS A 43 5.17 7.97 17.87
N VAL A 44 4.50 8.61 16.93
CA VAL A 44 4.88 8.67 15.51
C VAL A 44 5.30 10.10 15.21
N ALA A 45 6.55 10.30 14.81
CA ALA A 45 7.03 11.61 14.37
C ALA A 45 6.29 12.06 13.09
N ALA A 46 6.27 13.36 12.82
CA ALA A 46 5.69 13.87 11.58
C ALA A 46 6.44 13.32 10.35
N PHE A 47 5.72 12.98 9.31
CA PHE A 47 6.26 12.39 8.08
C PHE A 47 5.46 12.82 6.87
N LYS A 48 5.97 12.52 5.67
CA LYS A 48 5.22 12.69 4.42
C LYS A 48 4.70 11.36 3.91
N MET A 49 3.51 11.36 3.33
CA MET A 49 2.89 10.19 2.70
C MET A 49 2.33 10.55 1.33
N ASP A 50 2.44 9.67 0.35
CA ASP A 50 1.83 9.86 -0.96
C ASP A 50 0.33 10.11 -0.82
N GLU A 51 -0.19 11.10 -1.54
CA GLU A 51 -1.60 11.51 -1.48
C GLU A 51 -2.55 10.33 -1.79
N THR A 52 -2.14 9.43 -2.69
CA THR A 52 -2.88 8.23 -3.11
C THR A 52 -1.96 7.01 -3.18
N ALA A 53 -2.54 5.83 -3.31
CA ALA A 53 -1.79 4.63 -3.68
C ALA A 53 -1.04 4.80 -5.01
N VAL A 54 0.03 4.03 -5.22
CA VAL A 54 0.78 4.01 -6.48
C VAL A 54 -0.11 3.44 -7.58
N THR A 55 -0.18 4.13 -8.72
CA THR A 55 -0.99 3.73 -9.87
C THR A 55 -0.24 2.77 -10.79
N ASN A 56 -0.99 2.06 -11.65
CA ASN A 56 -0.39 1.23 -12.69
C ASN A 56 0.56 2.03 -13.61
N LEU A 57 0.18 3.26 -13.97
CA LEU A 57 1.01 4.12 -14.82
C LEU A 57 2.33 4.49 -14.15
N GLU A 58 2.31 4.86 -12.87
CA GLU A 58 3.51 5.17 -12.10
C GLU A 58 4.40 3.93 -11.95
N TYR A 59 3.78 2.77 -11.75
CA TYR A 59 4.51 1.51 -11.63
C TYR A 59 5.11 1.04 -12.95
N LEU A 60 4.49 1.35 -14.09
CA LEU A 60 5.03 1.08 -15.43
C LEU A 60 6.39 1.77 -15.64
N GLU A 61 6.54 3.00 -15.18
CA GLU A 61 7.83 3.70 -15.27
C GLU A 61 8.93 3.02 -14.45
N PHE A 62 8.58 2.50 -13.28
CA PHE A 62 9.49 1.69 -12.47
C PHE A 62 9.94 0.42 -13.20
N VAL A 63 9.00 -0.33 -13.77
CA VAL A 63 9.27 -1.59 -14.49
C VAL A 63 10.10 -1.33 -15.77
N LYS A 64 9.88 -0.20 -16.45
CA LYS A 64 10.71 0.23 -17.59
C LYS A 64 12.15 0.46 -17.16
N ALA A 65 12.36 1.18 -16.06
CA ALA A 65 13.68 1.54 -15.55
C ALA A 65 14.40 0.36 -14.85
N ASN A 66 13.65 -0.64 -14.39
CA ASN A 66 14.16 -1.76 -13.60
C ASN A 66 13.73 -3.11 -14.19
N PRO A 67 14.38 -3.60 -15.27
CA PRO A 67 13.94 -4.78 -16.00
C PRO A 67 13.79 -6.07 -15.18
N GLN A 68 14.52 -6.20 -14.07
CA GLN A 68 14.40 -7.34 -13.14
C GLN A 68 13.02 -7.44 -12.46
N TRP A 69 12.25 -6.34 -12.47
CA TRP A 69 10.87 -6.28 -11.94
C TRP A 69 9.82 -6.40 -13.04
N ARG A 70 10.18 -6.77 -14.27
CA ARG A 70 9.21 -7.10 -15.32
C ARG A 70 8.49 -8.40 -14.99
N LYS A 71 7.22 -8.49 -15.40
CA LYS A 71 6.35 -9.66 -15.18
C LYS A 71 7.00 -10.98 -15.56
N SER A 72 7.69 -11.01 -16.71
CA SER A 72 8.38 -12.20 -17.22
C SER A 72 9.74 -12.47 -16.58
N LYS A 73 10.31 -11.51 -15.82
CA LYS A 73 11.69 -11.57 -15.31
C LYS A 73 11.77 -11.67 -13.78
N VAL A 74 10.72 -11.29 -13.07
CA VAL A 74 10.74 -11.28 -11.61
C VAL A 74 11.04 -12.67 -11.05
N ASN A 75 11.97 -12.73 -10.07
CA ASN A 75 12.28 -13.98 -9.38
C ASN A 75 11.10 -14.41 -8.48
N ARG A 76 10.73 -15.69 -8.53
CA ARG A 76 9.63 -16.28 -7.78
C ARG A 76 9.83 -16.27 -6.25
N LEU A 77 11.04 -16.10 -5.78
CA LEU A 77 11.31 -15.83 -4.37
C LEU A 77 10.78 -14.46 -3.93
N PHE A 78 10.75 -13.48 -4.84
CA PHE A 78 10.32 -12.12 -4.53
C PHE A 78 8.88 -11.81 -4.93
N ALA A 79 8.29 -12.56 -5.86
CA ALA A 79 6.90 -12.37 -6.25
C ALA A 79 6.31 -13.69 -6.76
N ASP A 80 5.11 -14.04 -6.35
CA ASP A 80 4.43 -15.26 -6.77
C ASP A 80 3.96 -15.21 -8.24
N ALA A 81 3.26 -16.26 -8.68
CA ALA A 81 2.82 -16.39 -10.07
C ALA A 81 1.78 -15.34 -10.51
N ASN A 82 1.13 -14.68 -9.55
CA ASN A 82 0.11 -13.67 -9.82
C ASN A 82 0.70 -12.26 -10.05
N TYR A 83 2.00 -12.10 -9.95
CA TYR A 83 2.63 -10.79 -10.12
C TYR A 83 2.20 -10.10 -11.41
N LEU A 84 1.71 -8.85 -11.29
CA LEU A 84 1.16 -8.03 -12.38
C LEU A 84 0.11 -8.79 -13.22
N LYS A 85 -0.76 -9.56 -12.57
CA LYS A 85 -1.73 -10.44 -13.25
C LYS A 85 -2.62 -9.71 -14.25
N TYR A 86 -2.99 -8.47 -13.95
CA TYR A 86 -3.84 -7.64 -14.82
C TYR A 86 -3.08 -7.01 -16.01
N TRP A 87 -1.76 -7.10 -16.04
CA TRP A 87 -0.97 -6.59 -17.17
C TRP A 87 -0.87 -7.66 -18.26
N GLU A 88 -1.00 -7.26 -19.52
CA GLU A 88 -0.87 -8.15 -20.67
C GLU A 88 0.56 -8.65 -20.83
N SER A 89 1.54 -7.74 -20.70
CA SER A 89 2.95 -8.05 -20.88
C SER A 89 3.82 -7.27 -19.90
N ASP A 90 5.12 -7.34 -20.06
CA ASP A 90 6.11 -6.64 -19.24
C ASP A 90 5.92 -5.12 -19.22
N LEU A 91 5.45 -4.54 -20.32
CA LEU A 91 5.35 -3.10 -20.50
C LEU A 91 3.97 -2.64 -21.02
N SER A 92 2.98 -3.55 -21.00
CA SER A 92 1.62 -3.26 -21.42
C SER A 92 0.62 -3.45 -20.27
N ILE A 93 -0.05 -2.38 -19.90
CA ILE A 93 -1.11 -2.37 -18.90
C ILE A 93 -2.44 -2.69 -19.61
N GLY A 94 -2.62 -3.92 -20.08
CA GLY A 94 -3.86 -4.50 -20.58
C GLY A 94 -4.69 -3.64 -21.54
N ALA A 95 -4.61 -3.89 -22.86
CA ALA A 95 -5.40 -3.17 -23.86
C ALA A 95 -6.87 -3.64 -23.90
N SER A 96 -7.13 -4.90 -23.62
CA SER A 96 -8.48 -5.48 -23.54
C SER A 96 -9.22 -5.09 -22.27
N ASN A 97 -8.48 -4.69 -21.27
CA ASN A 97 -8.99 -4.39 -19.95
C ASN A 97 -9.02 -2.89 -19.76
N LYS A 98 -10.15 -2.29 -20.02
CA LYS A 98 -10.55 -0.97 -19.54
C LYS A 98 -9.45 -0.17 -18.85
N ASN A 99 -9.37 1.07 -19.12
CA ASN A 99 -8.41 2.04 -18.63
C ASN A 99 -8.10 1.92 -17.11
N ILE A 100 -7.20 1.00 -16.72
CA ILE A 100 -6.71 0.84 -15.34
C ILE A 100 -5.44 1.64 -15.07
N TYR A 101 -5.01 2.51 -15.97
CA TYR A 101 -3.76 3.27 -15.84
C TYR A 101 -3.68 4.06 -14.53
N ASN A 102 -4.78 4.70 -14.15
CA ASN A 102 -4.89 5.51 -12.94
C ASN A 102 -5.47 4.74 -11.74
N SER A 103 -5.79 3.47 -11.91
CA SER A 103 -6.16 2.59 -10.80
C SER A 103 -4.91 2.20 -10.01
N PRO A 104 -5.03 1.89 -8.70
CA PRO A 104 -3.92 1.39 -7.93
C PRO A 104 -3.27 0.17 -8.58
N VAL A 105 -1.95 0.11 -8.57
CA VAL A 105 -1.25 -1.12 -8.93
C VAL A 105 -1.48 -2.15 -7.83
N VAL A 106 -1.97 -3.32 -8.22
CA VAL A 106 -2.18 -4.48 -7.36
C VAL A 106 -1.50 -5.71 -7.96
N TYR A 107 -1.60 -6.85 -7.29
CA TYR A 107 -0.80 -8.00 -7.66
C TYR A 107 0.71 -7.68 -7.64
N VAL A 108 1.13 -6.89 -6.68
CA VAL A 108 2.54 -6.56 -6.41
C VAL A 108 2.94 -7.08 -5.04
N SER A 109 4.13 -7.64 -4.94
CA SER A 109 4.68 -8.16 -3.70
C SER A 109 5.23 -7.05 -2.81
N TRP A 110 5.45 -7.35 -1.53
CA TRP A 110 6.14 -6.44 -0.62
C TRP A 110 7.55 -6.08 -1.10
N PHE A 111 8.29 -7.07 -1.63
CA PHE A 111 9.64 -6.85 -2.16
C PHE A 111 9.63 -5.87 -3.34
N ALA A 112 8.66 -6.02 -4.25
CA ALA A 112 8.51 -5.14 -5.39
C ALA A 112 8.07 -3.72 -4.97
N ALA A 113 7.14 -3.61 -4.01
CA ALA A 113 6.71 -2.35 -3.44
C ALA A 113 7.86 -1.61 -2.72
N GLN A 114 8.69 -2.34 -1.98
CA GLN A 114 9.89 -1.78 -1.34
C GLN A 114 10.93 -1.33 -2.37
N ALA A 115 11.15 -2.11 -3.43
CA ALA A 115 12.07 -1.73 -4.51
C ALA A 115 11.59 -0.46 -5.24
N TYR A 116 10.29 -0.34 -5.53
CA TYR A 116 9.69 0.87 -6.08
C TYR A 116 9.92 2.08 -5.16
N SER A 117 9.63 1.93 -3.88
CA SER A 117 9.78 3.01 -2.90
C SER A 117 11.22 3.51 -2.85
N LYS A 118 12.19 2.60 -2.80
CA LYS A 118 13.62 2.94 -2.85
C LYS A 118 14.01 3.64 -4.16
N TRP A 119 13.51 3.18 -5.31
CA TRP A 119 13.76 3.81 -6.60
C TRP A 119 13.25 5.26 -6.65
N LYS A 120 12.14 5.55 -5.95
CA LYS A 120 11.58 6.90 -5.78
C LYS A 120 12.24 7.71 -4.65
N ASN A 121 13.30 7.20 -4.02
CA ASN A 121 13.92 7.82 -2.84
C ASN A 121 12.90 8.06 -1.70
N LYS A 122 12.05 7.08 -1.50
CA LYS A 122 10.99 6.98 -0.48
C LYS A 122 11.10 5.66 0.27
N LYS A 123 10.16 5.39 1.17
CA LYS A 123 10.01 4.13 1.89
C LYS A 123 8.55 3.66 1.86
N LEU A 124 8.29 2.39 2.20
CA LEU A 124 6.95 2.00 2.61
C LEU A 124 6.67 2.60 3.99
N PRO A 125 5.43 3.03 4.28
CA PRO A 125 5.06 3.45 5.63
C PRO A 125 5.19 2.28 6.61
N THR A 126 5.56 2.54 7.84
CA THR A 126 5.41 1.58 8.94
C THR A 126 3.94 1.37 9.26
N ILE A 127 3.60 0.29 9.99
CA ILE A 127 2.22 0.09 10.48
C ILE A 127 1.76 1.31 11.30
N ALA A 128 2.61 1.83 12.19
CA ALA A 128 2.27 2.97 13.04
C ALA A 128 1.99 4.24 12.22
N GLU A 129 2.80 4.55 11.21
CA GLU A 129 2.59 5.67 10.29
C GLU A 129 1.30 5.49 9.48
N TRP A 130 1.08 4.28 8.96
CA TRP A 130 -0.12 3.98 8.16
C TRP A 130 -1.40 4.07 9.00
N GLU A 131 -1.41 3.48 10.20
CA GLU A 131 -2.57 3.51 11.09
C GLU A 131 -2.84 4.94 11.63
N LEU A 132 -1.81 5.72 11.96
CA LEU A 132 -1.99 7.12 12.34
C LEU A 132 -2.67 7.90 11.21
N ALA A 133 -2.21 7.72 9.98
CA ALA A 133 -2.79 8.38 8.81
C ALA A 133 -4.19 7.85 8.45
N GLY A 134 -4.39 6.53 8.54
CA GLY A 134 -5.63 5.85 8.18
C GLY A 134 -6.77 6.06 9.17
N ASN A 135 -6.46 6.29 10.45
CA ASN A 135 -7.46 6.59 11.48
C ASN A 135 -7.89 8.06 11.52
N ALA A 136 -7.30 8.91 10.66
CA ALA A 136 -7.71 10.31 10.55
C ALA A 136 -9.13 10.42 9.99
N ALA A 137 -9.93 11.32 10.59
CA ALA A 137 -11.32 11.53 10.22
C ALA A 137 -11.49 11.83 8.72
N PRO A 138 -12.49 11.25 8.05
CA PRO A 138 -12.81 11.59 6.67
C PRO A 138 -13.39 13.02 6.58
N LYS A 139 -13.09 13.70 5.47
CA LYS A 139 -13.74 14.96 5.12
C LYS A 139 -15.03 14.66 4.38
N ASN A 140 -16.09 15.40 4.68
CA ASN A 140 -17.32 15.43 3.89
C ASN A 140 -17.88 14.03 3.57
N THR A 141 -18.02 13.18 4.56
CA THR A 141 -18.61 11.84 4.39
C THR A 141 -20.06 11.80 4.86
N LYS A 142 -20.84 10.95 4.21
CA LYS A 142 -22.20 10.59 4.64
C LYS A 142 -22.23 9.58 5.80
N TYR A 143 -21.08 8.99 6.14
CA TYR A 143 -20.98 7.98 7.18
C TYR A 143 -20.91 8.65 8.57
N SER A 144 -21.57 8.06 9.54
CA SER A 144 -21.57 8.51 10.93
C SER A 144 -20.20 8.36 11.59
N SER A 145 -19.42 7.39 11.14
CA SER A 145 -18.06 7.15 11.63
C SER A 145 -17.17 6.54 10.56
N LEU A 146 -15.85 6.71 10.72
CA LEU A 146 -14.86 6.03 9.90
C LEU A 146 -14.96 4.50 10.04
N THR A 147 -15.25 4.02 11.24
CA THR A 147 -15.40 2.57 11.51
C THR A 147 -16.56 1.97 10.71
N ASP A 148 -17.72 2.63 10.66
CA ASP A 148 -18.86 2.14 9.87
C ASP A 148 -18.52 2.08 8.39
N TYR A 149 -17.80 3.09 7.87
CA TYR A 149 -17.30 3.08 6.50
C TYR A 149 -16.36 1.89 6.23
N ILE A 150 -15.40 1.63 7.13
CA ILE A 150 -14.44 0.53 6.99
C ILE A 150 -15.17 -0.83 6.99
N LEU A 151 -16.09 -1.03 7.90
CA LEU A 151 -16.83 -2.29 8.00
C LEU A 151 -17.77 -2.50 6.80
N GLU A 152 -18.39 -1.44 6.28
CA GLU A 152 -19.16 -1.52 5.05
C GLU A 152 -18.27 -1.91 3.86
N TRP A 153 -17.07 -1.34 3.76
CA TRP A 153 -16.13 -1.74 2.71
C TRP A 153 -15.71 -3.21 2.84
N TYR A 154 -15.41 -3.68 4.05
CA TYR A 154 -15.01 -5.08 4.27
C TYR A 154 -16.14 -6.07 3.94
N SER A 155 -17.39 -5.66 4.02
CA SER A 155 -18.54 -6.51 3.68
C SER A 155 -18.80 -6.65 2.18
N LYS A 156 -18.17 -5.81 1.35
CA LYS A 156 -18.39 -5.80 -0.10
C LYS A 156 -17.38 -6.66 -0.84
N PRO A 157 -17.79 -7.42 -1.86
CA PRO A 157 -16.85 -8.11 -2.73
C PRO A 157 -15.99 -7.10 -3.50
N ASN A 158 -14.75 -7.47 -3.76
CA ASN A 158 -13.89 -6.66 -4.62
C ASN A 158 -14.43 -6.62 -6.05
N PRO A 159 -14.47 -5.45 -6.70
CA PRO A 159 -14.82 -5.38 -8.09
C PRO A 159 -13.76 -6.08 -8.95
N PRO A 160 -14.13 -6.63 -10.13
CA PRO A 160 -13.19 -7.27 -11.05
C PRO A 160 -12.02 -6.36 -11.45
N TYR A 161 -12.29 -5.07 -11.59
CA TYR A 161 -11.30 -4.01 -11.84
C TYR A 161 -11.51 -2.88 -10.85
N LEU A 162 -10.41 -2.43 -10.26
CA LEU A 162 -10.45 -1.33 -9.30
C LEU A 162 -10.71 0.00 -10.02
N PRO A 163 -11.50 0.89 -9.43
CA PRO A 163 -11.64 2.26 -9.91
C PRO A 163 -10.30 3.02 -9.80
N ASN A 164 -10.25 4.21 -10.40
CA ASN A 164 -9.10 5.09 -10.29
C ASN A 164 -8.86 5.52 -8.84
N THR A 165 -7.64 5.90 -8.52
CA THR A 165 -7.34 6.58 -7.25
C THR A 165 -8.20 7.84 -7.07
N LYS A 166 -8.43 8.25 -5.84
CA LYS A 166 -9.36 9.32 -5.43
C LYS A 166 -10.83 8.99 -5.67
N SER A 167 -11.18 7.72 -5.65
CA SER A 167 -12.54 7.25 -5.85
C SER A 167 -13.34 7.07 -4.56
N THR A 168 -12.69 7.17 -3.40
CA THR A 168 -13.34 7.06 -2.10
C THR A 168 -13.30 8.41 -1.35
N TYR A 169 -13.01 8.42 -0.07
CA TYR A 169 -12.98 9.67 0.69
C TYR A 169 -11.57 10.26 0.79
N GLN A 170 -11.51 11.56 1.05
CA GLN A 170 -10.31 12.26 1.50
C GLN A 170 -10.38 12.44 3.01
N ASN A 171 -9.29 12.17 3.73
CA ASN A 171 -9.24 12.42 5.17
C ASN A 171 -8.81 13.88 5.50
N VAL A 172 -8.88 14.26 6.78
CA VAL A 172 -8.55 15.61 7.24
C VAL A 172 -7.13 16.05 6.95
N TYR A 173 -6.18 15.14 6.77
CA TYR A 173 -4.82 15.46 6.35
C TYR A 173 -4.73 15.75 4.83
N GLY A 174 -5.67 15.27 4.04
CA GLY A 174 -5.67 15.41 2.59
C GLY A 174 -5.26 14.14 1.84
N LEU A 175 -5.12 13.02 2.54
CA LEU A 175 -4.86 11.71 1.94
C LEU A 175 -6.18 11.11 1.42
N TYR A 176 -6.12 10.49 0.23
CA TYR A 176 -7.26 9.79 -0.36
C TYR A 176 -7.14 8.28 -0.18
N ASP A 177 -8.29 7.62 -0.20
CA ASP A 177 -8.43 6.18 -0.31
C ASP A 177 -7.65 5.38 0.74
N MET A 178 -7.47 5.93 1.95
CA MET A 178 -6.80 5.19 3.05
C MET A 178 -7.57 3.92 3.39
N HIS A 179 -8.89 3.94 3.22
CA HIS A 179 -9.77 2.78 3.24
C HIS A 179 -10.74 2.85 2.06
N GLY A 180 -11.31 1.74 1.66
CA GLY A 180 -12.38 1.68 0.66
C GLY A 180 -11.93 1.35 -0.76
N LEU A 181 -10.63 1.27 -1.03
CA LEU A 181 -10.11 0.98 -2.37
C LEU A 181 -9.26 -0.28 -2.41
N ILE A 182 -8.15 -0.31 -1.69
CA ILE A 182 -7.23 -1.45 -1.60
C ILE A 182 -6.67 -1.60 -0.17
N TRP A 183 -6.13 -2.78 0.11
CA TRP A 183 -5.19 -2.99 1.19
C TRP A 183 -3.81 -2.50 0.77
N GLU A 184 -2.98 -2.09 1.73
CA GLU A 184 -1.69 -1.51 1.42
C GLU A 184 -0.55 -2.18 2.21
N TRP A 185 0.53 -2.50 1.50
CA TRP A 185 1.76 -2.95 2.10
C TRP A 185 2.35 -1.91 3.04
N THR A 186 2.75 -2.33 4.22
CA THR A 186 3.54 -1.55 5.16
C THR A 186 4.93 -2.16 5.30
N PHE A 187 5.93 -1.36 5.72
CA PHE A 187 7.31 -1.81 5.84
C PHE A 187 7.46 -3.03 6.75
N ASN A 188 6.78 -3.01 7.88
CA ASN A 188 6.83 -4.03 8.92
C ASN A 188 5.49 -4.80 9.03
N PHE A 189 4.86 -5.15 7.93
CA PHE A 189 3.52 -5.75 7.85
C PHE A 189 3.33 -7.00 8.73
N ASN A 190 4.40 -7.74 8.99
CA ASN A 190 4.41 -8.95 9.80
C ASN A 190 5.02 -8.76 11.20
N SER A 191 5.31 -7.51 11.59
CA SER A 191 5.84 -7.23 12.93
C SER A 191 4.70 -7.16 13.92
N PHE A 192 4.73 -8.04 14.91
CA PHE A 192 3.85 -8.00 16.06
C PHE A 192 4.44 -7.01 17.05
N ILE A 193 3.84 -5.82 17.16
CA ILE A 193 4.21 -4.84 18.17
C ILE A 193 3.64 -5.34 19.49
N GLY A 194 4.39 -6.13 20.24
CA GLY A 194 3.87 -6.67 21.50
C GLY A 194 4.81 -7.54 22.33
N SER A 195 6.06 -7.78 21.92
CA SER A 195 7.05 -8.32 22.86
C SER A 195 8.48 -7.99 22.44
N THR A 196 9.23 -7.44 23.35
CA THR A 196 10.68 -7.21 23.27
C THR A 196 11.50 -8.50 23.41
N ASP A 197 10.86 -9.66 23.50
CA ASP A 197 11.55 -10.96 23.64
C ASP A 197 11.23 -11.88 22.45
N THR A 198 12.07 -11.82 21.42
CA THR A 198 11.93 -12.53 20.15
C THR A 198 12.56 -13.93 20.15
N ARG A 199 12.69 -14.62 21.26
CA ARG A 199 13.26 -15.97 21.33
C ARG A 199 12.24 -17.10 21.36
N GLY A 200 10.95 -16.80 21.21
CA GLY A 200 9.84 -17.75 21.18
C GLY A 200 9.34 -18.09 19.77
N ASN A 201 8.84 -19.30 19.61
CA ASN A 201 8.39 -19.92 18.37
C ASN A 201 7.24 -19.14 17.70
N ASN A 202 7.56 -18.27 16.74
CA ASN A 202 6.67 -17.27 16.11
C ASN A 202 5.32 -17.82 15.54
N GLN A 203 5.21 -19.13 15.26
CA GLN A 203 3.96 -19.70 14.70
C GLN A 203 2.91 -20.03 15.76
N VAL A 204 3.34 -20.38 16.97
CA VAL A 204 2.41 -20.69 18.08
C VAL A 204 1.84 -19.39 18.63
N ASP A 205 2.65 -18.33 18.69
CA ASP A 205 2.22 -17.00 19.12
C ASP A 205 1.19 -16.40 18.17
N LEU A 206 1.34 -16.57 16.85
CA LEU A 206 0.37 -16.13 15.85
C LEU A 206 -1.03 -16.73 16.05
N LYS A 207 -1.13 -18.03 16.28
CA LYS A 207 -2.42 -18.71 16.52
C LYS A 207 -3.05 -18.28 17.84
N ASN A 208 -2.23 -18.14 18.89
CA ASN A 208 -2.68 -17.68 20.19
C ASN A 208 -3.09 -16.20 20.15
N PHE A 209 -2.39 -15.34 19.40
CA PHE A 209 -2.75 -13.95 19.19
C PHE A 209 -4.05 -13.78 18.38
N CYS A 210 -4.28 -14.59 17.34
CA CYS A 210 -5.54 -14.54 16.60
C CYS A 210 -6.73 -14.97 17.47
N ALA A 211 -6.58 -16.00 18.29
CA ALA A 211 -7.62 -16.46 19.19
C ALA A 211 -7.87 -15.46 20.35
N ALA A 212 -6.80 -14.93 20.97
CA ALA A 212 -6.90 -13.92 22.03
C ALA A 212 -7.44 -12.59 21.52
N GLY A 213 -7.16 -12.23 20.25
CA GLY A 213 -7.67 -11.02 19.63
C GLY A 213 -9.17 -11.04 19.42
N ALA A 214 -9.72 -12.18 19.04
CA ALA A 214 -11.17 -12.34 18.90
C ALA A 214 -11.91 -12.20 20.24
N VAL A 215 -11.29 -12.61 21.34
CA VAL A 215 -11.86 -12.50 22.71
C VAL A 215 -11.84 -11.07 23.22
N ASN A 216 -10.92 -10.22 22.75
CA ASN A 216 -10.77 -8.83 23.20
C ASN A 216 -11.54 -7.81 22.35
N VAL A 217 -12.29 -8.26 21.34
CA VAL A 217 -13.15 -7.38 20.52
C VAL A 217 -14.36 -6.99 21.34
N SER A 218 -14.35 -5.77 21.89
CA SER A 218 -15.43 -5.24 22.72
C SER A 218 -16.39 -4.33 21.95
N ASN A 219 -15.95 -3.80 20.80
CA ASN A 219 -16.73 -2.88 19.98
C ASN A 219 -16.37 -2.95 18.49
N LYS A 220 -17.12 -2.24 17.64
CA LYS A 220 -16.91 -2.21 16.18
C LYS A 220 -15.52 -1.71 15.76
N SER A 221 -14.94 -0.77 16.47
CA SER A 221 -13.62 -0.21 16.16
C SER A 221 -12.54 -1.26 16.40
N ASP A 222 -12.65 -2.01 17.49
CA ASP A 222 -11.74 -3.11 17.81
C ASP A 222 -11.83 -4.20 16.73
N TYR A 223 -13.06 -4.50 16.26
CA TYR A 223 -13.26 -5.47 15.18
C TYR A 223 -12.60 -5.05 13.87
N ALA A 224 -12.74 -3.80 13.46
CA ALA A 224 -12.06 -3.27 12.27
C ALA A 224 -10.53 -3.33 12.41
N GLY A 225 -10.00 -3.01 13.58
CA GLY A 225 -8.57 -3.14 13.91
C GLY A 225 -8.10 -4.59 13.88
N PHE A 226 -8.88 -5.50 14.45
CA PHE A 226 -8.63 -6.94 14.45
C PHE A 226 -8.54 -7.50 13.02
N LEU A 227 -9.46 -7.12 12.14
CA LEU A 227 -9.44 -7.58 10.74
C LEU A 227 -8.17 -7.12 10.01
N ARG A 228 -7.75 -5.86 10.19
CA ARG A 228 -6.49 -5.36 9.60
C ARG A 228 -5.27 -6.10 10.14
N PHE A 229 -5.23 -6.33 11.45
CA PHE A 229 -4.15 -7.09 12.08
C PHE A 229 -4.08 -8.53 11.54
N SER A 230 -5.21 -9.24 11.53
CA SER A 230 -5.30 -10.63 11.06
C SER A 230 -4.92 -10.75 9.58
N TYR A 231 -5.39 -9.81 8.76
CA TYR A 231 -5.04 -9.77 7.34
C TYR A 231 -3.52 -9.61 7.16
N ARG A 232 -2.91 -8.64 7.82
CA ARG A 232 -1.44 -8.45 7.76
C ARG A 232 -0.68 -9.69 8.21
N GLY A 233 -1.12 -10.33 9.28
CA GLY A 233 -0.53 -11.57 9.80
C GLY A 233 -0.62 -12.77 8.87
N SER A 234 -1.58 -12.79 7.95
CA SER A 234 -1.76 -13.85 6.96
C SER A 234 -0.86 -13.71 5.72
N LEU A 235 -0.22 -12.56 5.55
CA LEU A 235 0.55 -12.24 4.34
C LEU A 235 1.98 -12.81 4.40
N LYS A 236 2.46 -13.23 3.23
CA LYS A 236 3.90 -13.47 2.98
C LYS A 236 4.42 -12.38 2.04
N GLY A 237 5.69 -12.01 2.18
CA GLY A 237 6.28 -10.91 1.42
C GLY A 237 6.24 -11.08 -0.10
N ASN A 238 6.17 -12.30 -0.61
CA ASN A 238 6.07 -12.60 -2.04
C ASN A 238 4.63 -12.70 -2.57
N TYR A 239 3.59 -12.57 -1.73
CA TYR A 239 2.20 -12.64 -2.17
C TYR A 239 1.83 -11.47 -3.09
N CYS A 240 1.08 -11.79 -4.15
CA CYS A 240 0.55 -10.85 -5.13
C CYS A 240 -0.97 -11.05 -5.22
N ILE A 241 -1.73 -10.14 -4.62
CA ILE A 241 -3.18 -10.28 -4.37
C ILE A 241 -3.95 -9.16 -5.10
N ALA A 242 -5.17 -9.47 -5.54
CA ALA A 242 -6.01 -8.61 -6.40
C ALA A 242 -6.39 -7.24 -5.82
N ASN A 243 -6.35 -7.10 -4.51
CA ASN A 243 -6.72 -5.88 -3.79
C ASN A 243 -5.61 -5.42 -2.83
N LEU A 244 -4.37 -5.82 -3.07
CA LEU A 244 -3.22 -5.44 -2.26
C LEU A 244 -2.20 -4.71 -3.12
N GLY A 245 -2.01 -3.44 -2.82
CA GLY A 245 -1.05 -2.54 -3.44
C GLY A 245 -0.24 -1.80 -2.37
N PHE A 246 0.13 -0.54 -2.63
CA PHE A 246 0.92 0.24 -1.68
C PHE A 246 0.90 1.73 -2.00
N ARG A 247 1.30 2.53 -1.03
CA ARG A 247 1.74 3.93 -1.18
C ARG A 247 3.08 4.11 -0.51
N CYS A 248 3.79 5.19 -0.84
CA CYS A 248 5.07 5.49 -0.22
C CYS A 248 4.93 6.54 0.89
N ALA A 249 5.89 6.49 1.81
CA ALA A 249 6.12 7.50 2.83
C ALA A 249 7.55 8.05 2.73
N LYS A 250 7.82 9.14 3.42
CA LYS A 250 9.15 9.76 3.53
C LYS A 250 9.27 10.47 4.86
N ASP A 251 10.39 10.30 5.52
CA ASP A 251 10.67 11.04 6.75
C ASP A 251 10.83 12.54 6.44
N LEU A 252 10.42 13.38 7.37
CA LEU A 252 10.77 14.80 7.34
C LEU A 252 12.24 14.92 7.72
N LYS A 253 12.98 15.69 6.94
CA LYS A 253 14.36 16.05 7.28
C LYS A 253 14.34 17.16 8.34
#